data_e139ad3a65b7f86a64eba959fec326d0
#
_entry.id   e139ad3a65b7f86a64eba959fec326d0
#
_cell.length_a   1.000
_cell.length_b   1.000
_cell.length_c   1.000
_cell.angle_alpha   90.00
_cell.angle_beta   90.00
_cell.angle_gamma   90.00
#
_symmetry.space_group_name_H-M   'P 1'
#
loop_
_entity.id
_entity.type
_entity.pdbx_description
1 polymer ?
#
loop_
_entity_poly.entity_id
_entity_poly.type
_entity_poly.pdbx_seq_one_letter_code
_entity_poly.pdbx_strand_id
1 'polypeptide(L)'
;MQVVYSPLHLAHDVTLETYMGVAVPANEVAERAERIRVALEADGGFTLTGPTDHGEAPITAVHDPRLVRFLEVAWSEVRRQGIPRAFLSADTYPNRSMFEGMSDEAVAALVREPEFVGGRAGFWGLDSAAPLVAGTYVAARSAVDVALTAVDLVLGGDRAAYGLCRPPGHHAARSMYGGYCFFNNAAIAAHAITQATGERVAIIDVDFHHGNGSQQILDRKSVV
;
A
#
# COMPACT_ATOMS: atom_id res chain seq x y z
N MET A 1 7.58 -12.01 -21.28
CA MET A 1 7.76 -10.89 -20.32
C MET A 1 7.89 -11.46 -18.91
N GLN A 2 8.79 -10.92 -18.08
CA GLN A 2 8.89 -11.32 -16.66
C GLN A 2 7.70 -10.80 -15.86
N VAL A 3 7.17 -11.65 -14.99
CA VAL A 3 6.11 -11.32 -14.03
C VAL A 3 6.63 -11.59 -12.63
N VAL A 4 6.74 -10.55 -11.82
CA VAL A 4 7.13 -10.69 -10.42
C VAL A 4 5.88 -10.91 -9.59
N TYR A 5 5.87 -12.00 -8.82
CA TYR A 5 4.74 -12.43 -7.99
C TYR A 5 5.25 -12.95 -6.64
N SER A 6 4.51 -12.67 -5.59
CA SER A 6 4.77 -13.20 -4.26
C SER A 6 3.54 -13.87 -3.65
N PRO A 7 3.63 -15.11 -3.16
CA PRO A 7 2.52 -15.75 -2.44
C PRO A 7 2.23 -15.11 -1.07
N LEU A 8 3.11 -14.22 -0.57
CA LEU A 8 2.89 -13.53 0.70
C LEU A 8 1.68 -12.59 0.68
N HIS A 9 1.17 -12.24 -0.51
CA HIS A 9 -0.09 -11.51 -0.63
C HIS A 9 -1.28 -12.23 0.02
N LEU A 10 -1.23 -13.58 0.09
CA LEU A 10 -2.25 -14.40 0.74
C LEU A 10 -2.36 -14.14 2.24
N ALA A 11 -1.32 -13.59 2.87
CA ALA A 11 -1.35 -13.24 4.29
C ALA A 11 -2.34 -12.10 4.60
N HIS A 12 -2.67 -11.25 3.61
CA HIS A 12 -3.74 -10.27 3.71
C HIS A 12 -5.08 -10.94 3.36
N ASP A 13 -5.55 -11.78 4.27
CA ASP A 13 -6.79 -12.56 4.13
C ASP A 13 -7.95 -11.81 4.78
N VAL A 14 -8.55 -10.92 4.02
CA VAL A 14 -9.71 -10.12 4.42
C VAL A 14 -10.97 -10.79 3.91
N THR A 15 -11.85 -11.16 4.84
CA THR A 15 -13.15 -11.78 4.52
C THR A 15 -14.32 -10.80 4.58
N LEU A 16 -14.17 -9.75 5.38
CA LEU A 16 -15.18 -8.71 5.59
C LEU A 16 -14.55 -7.33 5.49
N GLU A 17 -15.29 -6.42 4.91
CA GLU A 17 -14.97 -4.98 4.88
C GLU A 17 -16.15 -4.15 5.38
N THR A 18 -15.93 -2.88 5.69
CA THR A 18 -17.00 -1.96 6.09
C THR A 18 -17.44 -1.13 4.91
N TYR A 19 -18.71 -1.25 4.53
CA TYR A 19 -19.33 -0.43 3.50
C TYR A 19 -20.58 0.26 4.07
N MET A 20 -20.63 1.60 4.00
CA MET A 20 -21.71 2.43 4.56
C MET A 20 -22.04 2.09 6.03
N GLY A 21 -21.00 1.79 6.83
CA GLY A 21 -21.17 1.45 8.25
C GLY A 21 -21.60 0.00 8.53
N VAL A 22 -21.76 -0.83 7.51
CA VAL A 22 -22.16 -2.23 7.62
C VAL A 22 -21.01 -3.15 7.20
N ALA A 23 -20.81 -4.25 7.94
CA ALA A 23 -19.88 -5.28 7.54
C ALA A 23 -20.46 -6.08 6.37
N VAL A 24 -19.72 -6.12 5.26
CA VAL A 24 -20.09 -6.85 4.04
C VAL A 24 -18.94 -7.78 3.63
N PRO A 25 -19.17 -8.80 2.79
CA PRO A 25 -18.09 -9.59 2.22
C PRO A 25 -17.09 -8.69 1.49
N ALA A 26 -15.79 -8.94 1.69
CA ALA A 26 -14.74 -8.17 1.07
C ALA A 26 -14.71 -8.34 -0.46
N ASN A 27 -14.51 -7.24 -1.18
CA ASN A 27 -14.36 -7.25 -2.64
C ASN A 27 -12.90 -7.44 -3.05
N GLU A 28 -11.96 -6.89 -2.29
CA GLU A 28 -10.52 -7.05 -2.52
C GLU A 28 -10.03 -8.34 -1.85
N VAL A 29 -10.17 -9.46 -2.54
CA VAL A 29 -9.81 -10.81 -2.06
C VAL A 29 -8.60 -11.37 -2.79
N ALA A 30 -7.88 -12.27 -2.12
CA ALA A 30 -6.66 -12.90 -2.66
C ALA A 30 -6.89 -13.60 -4.01
N GLU A 31 -8.07 -14.18 -4.22
CA GLU A 31 -8.45 -14.88 -5.45
C GLU A 31 -8.31 -14.01 -6.71
N ARG A 32 -8.45 -12.67 -6.60
CA ARG A 32 -8.27 -11.76 -7.74
C ARG A 32 -6.85 -11.87 -8.31
N ALA A 33 -5.83 -11.81 -7.47
CA ALA A 33 -4.43 -11.94 -7.90
C ALA A 33 -4.14 -13.36 -8.38
N GLU A 34 -4.70 -14.39 -7.73
CA GLU A 34 -4.53 -15.77 -8.14
C GLU A 34 -5.13 -16.07 -9.53
N ARG A 35 -6.29 -15.53 -9.84
CA ARG A 35 -6.88 -15.64 -11.19
C ARG A 35 -5.99 -15.02 -12.26
N ILE A 36 -5.40 -13.85 -11.97
CA ILE A 36 -4.45 -13.19 -12.88
C ILE A 36 -3.20 -14.06 -13.05
N ARG A 37 -2.61 -14.53 -11.95
CA ARG A 37 -1.44 -15.41 -11.96
C ARG A 37 -1.66 -16.65 -12.84
N VAL A 38 -2.77 -17.37 -12.62
CA VAL A 38 -3.12 -18.57 -13.40
C VAL A 38 -3.30 -18.25 -14.88
N ALA A 39 -3.93 -17.12 -15.22
CA ALA A 39 -4.10 -16.70 -16.60
C ALA A 39 -2.77 -16.40 -17.29
N LEU A 40 -1.84 -15.75 -16.59
CA LEU A 40 -0.50 -15.43 -17.11
C LEU A 40 0.35 -16.70 -17.32
N GLU A 41 0.25 -17.65 -16.39
CA GLU A 41 0.92 -18.97 -16.54
C GLU A 41 0.38 -19.76 -17.73
N ALA A 42 -0.93 -19.72 -17.94
CA ALA A 42 -1.58 -20.44 -19.04
C ALA A 42 -1.30 -19.84 -20.42
N ASP A 43 -1.05 -18.53 -20.52
CA ASP A 43 -0.73 -17.85 -21.77
C ASP A 43 0.60 -18.30 -22.40
N GLY A 44 1.59 -18.67 -21.56
CA GLY A 44 2.91 -19.14 -21.99
C GLY A 44 3.86 -18.03 -22.49
N GLY A 45 3.40 -16.78 -22.64
CA GLY A 45 4.23 -15.61 -23.01
C GLY A 45 4.87 -14.92 -21.79
N PHE A 46 4.61 -15.43 -20.58
CA PHE A 46 5.05 -14.85 -19.32
C PHE A 46 5.86 -15.85 -18.51
N THR A 47 6.89 -15.34 -17.80
CA THR A 47 7.71 -16.14 -16.88
C THR A 47 7.54 -15.56 -15.47
N LEU A 48 7.04 -16.36 -14.55
CA LEU A 48 6.88 -15.96 -13.15
C LEU A 48 8.20 -16.06 -12.40
N THR A 49 8.52 -15.02 -11.62
CA THR A 49 9.66 -14.98 -10.72
C THR A 49 9.27 -14.41 -9.35
N GLY A 50 9.96 -14.81 -8.29
CA GLY A 50 9.77 -14.26 -6.96
C GLY A 50 10.44 -12.90 -6.79
N PRO A 51 9.97 -12.08 -5.84
CA PRO A 51 10.64 -10.82 -5.52
C PRO A 51 11.93 -11.03 -4.72
N THR A 52 12.85 -10.08 -4.82
CA THR A 52 13.98 -9.89 -3.90
C THR A 52 13.56 -9.00 -2.73
N ASP A 53 14.23 -9.12 -1.57
CA ASP A 53 14.00 -8.25 -0.41
C ASP A 53 14.76 -6.92 -0.60
N HIS A 54 14.02 -5.80 -0.62
CA HIS A 54 14.58 -4.46 -0.76
C HIS A 54 14.67 -3.69 0.57
N GLY A 55 14.27 -4.30 1.67
CA GLY A 55 14.28 -3.66 2.97
C GLY A 55 13.20 -2.59 3.13
N GLU A 56 13.31 -1.79 4.19
CA GLU A 56 12.32 -0.77 4.53
C GLU A 56 12.67 0.62 3.95
N ALA A 57 13.93 0.85 3.61
CA ALA A 57 14.41 2.15 3.17
C ALA A 57 13.64 2.74 1.97
N PRO A 58 13.30 1.98 0.92
CA PRO A 58 12.50 2.51 -0.19
C PRO A 58 11.08 2.92 0.24
N ILE A 59 10.49 2.25 1.23
CA ILE A 59 9.15 2.54 1.75
C ILE A 59 9.19 3.86 2.52
N THR A 60 10.15 4.02 3.43
CA THR A 60 10.28 5.22 4.26
C THR A 60 10.80 6.44 3.50
N ALA A 61 11.39 6.26 2.31
CA ALA A 61 11.72 7.36 1.40
C ALA A 61 10.46 8.04 0.85
N VAL A 62 9.34 7.31 0.75
CA VAL A 62 8.08 7.78 0.17
C VAL A 62 7.03 8.04 1.25
N HIS A 63 6.89 7.12 2.20
CA HIS A 63 5.91 7.20 3.28
C HIS A 63 6.50 7.74 4.59
N ASP A 64 5.63 8.30 5.43
CA ASP A 64 5.99 8.71 6.80
C ASP A 64 6.44 7.46 7.60
N PRO A 65 7.65 7.45 8.18
CA PRO A 65 8.14 6.30 8.94
C PRO A 65 7.21 5.91 10.11
N ARG A 66 6.44 6.85 10.65
CA ARG A 66 5.47 6.56 11.73
C ARG A 66 4.27 5.76 11.22
N LEU A 67 3.80 6.03 9.96
CA LEU A 67 2.78 5.21 9.30
C LEU A 67 3.31 3.79 9.08
N VAL A 68 4.53 3.65 8.55
CA VAL A 68 5.16 2.34 8.32
C VAL A 68 5.23 1.57 9.65
N ARG A 69 5.73 2.21 10.70
CA ARG A 69 5.79 1.62 12.03
C ARG A 69 4.41 1.26 12.59
N PHE A 70 3.40 2.11 12.39
CA PHE A 70 2.02 1.78 12.79
C PHE A 70 1.53 0.51 12.10
N LEU A 71 1.64 0.42 10.78
CA LEU A 71 1.19 -0.76 10.02
C LEU A 71 1.90 -2.04 10.48
N GLU A 72 3.20 -1.97 10.78
CA GLU A 72 3.99 -3.09 11.29
C GLU A 72 3.46 -3.62 12.63
N VAL A 73 3.13 -2.73 13.56
CA VAL A 73 2.74 -3.11 14.92
C VAL A 73 1.24 -3.22 15.14
N ALA A 74 0.40 -2.72 14.23
CA ALA A 74 -1.04 -2.56 14.44
C ALA A 74 -1.71 -3.86 14.92
N TRP A 75 -1.41 -4.99 14.29
CA TRP A 75 -2.02 -6.25 14.69
C TRP A 75 -1.52 -6.78 16.04
N SER A 76 -0.26 -6.58 16.38
CA SER A 76 0.27 -6.93 17.71
C SER A 76 -0.38 -6.09 18.80
N GLU A 77 -0.66 -4.81 18.52
CA GLU A 77 -1.38 -3.90 19.40
C GLU A 77 -2.86 -4.31 19.58
N VAL A 78 -3.54 -4.77 18.52
CA VAL A 78 -4.90 -5.33 18.60
C VAL A 78 -4.92 -6.48 19.63
N ARG A 79 -3.95 -7.39 19.55
CA ARG A 79 -3.84 -8.51 20.51
C ARG A 79 -3.50 -8.03 21.91
N ARG A 80 -2.52 -7.15 22.04
CA ARG A 80 -2.09 -6.59 23.33
C ARG A 80 -3.21 -5.87 24.06
N GLN A 81 -4.06 -5.15 23.33
CA GLN A 81 -5.20 -4.41 23.87
C GLN A 81 -6.47 -5.27 24.03
N GLY A 82 -6.39 -6.57 23.73
CA GLY A 82 -7.49 -7.51 23.95
C GLY A 82 -8.72 -7.27 23.09
N ILE A 83 -8.55 -6.72 21.88
CA ILE A 83 -9.66 -6.39 20.98
C ILE A 83 -10.09 -7.67 20.24
N PRO A 84 -11.29 -8.23 20.51
CA PRO A 84 -11.74 -9.48 19.91
C PRO A 84 -12.36 -9.23 18.53
N ARG A 85 -11.56 -8.83 17.54
CA ARG A 85 -12.04 -8.52 16.17
C ARG A 85 -11.29 -9.35 15.13
N ALA A 86 -11.99 -9.70 14.06
CA ALA A 86 -11.43 -10.37 12.90
C ALA A 86 -10.53 -9.44 12.06
N PHE A 87 -10.83 -8.14 12.08
CA PHE A 87 -10.06 -7.09 11.42
C PHE A 87 -10.10 -5.80 12.24
N LEU A 88 -9.12 -4.92 12.05
CA LEU A 88 -9.10 -3.59 12.61
C LEU A 88 -9.55 -2.59 11.54
N SER A 89 -10.61 -1.86 11.84
CA SER A 89 -11.06 -0.67 11.12
C SER A 89 -11.34 0.43 12.14
N ALA A 90 -11.21 1.67 11.73
CA ALA A 90 -11.46 2.81 12.59
C ALA A 90 -12.94 3.21 12.59
N ASP A 91 -13.37 3.80 13.72
CA ASP A 91 -14.69 4.39 13.86
C ASP A 91 -14.69 5.90 13.53
N THR A 92 -13.52 6.55 13.67
CA THR A 92 -13.36 7.99 13.46
C THR A 92 -12.03 8.28 12.75
N TYR A 93 -12.07 9.29 11.87
CA TYR A 93 -10.94 9.72 11.07
C TYR A 93 -10.69 11.21 11.31
N PRO A 94 -9.56 11.62 11.92
CA PRO A 94 -9.25 13.03 12.15
C PRO A 94 -8.88 13.80 10.88
N ASN A 95 -9.08 13.22 9.72
CA ASN A 95 -8.83 13.79 8.40
C ASN A 95 -7.53 14.59 8.31
N ARG A 96 -6.41 13.88 8.22
CA ARG A 96 -5.07 14.49 8.15
C ARG A 96 -4.86 15.43 6.97
N SER A 97 -5.68 15.34 5.93
CA SER A 97 -5.66 16.31 4.82
C SER A 97 -5.94 17.75 5.26
N MET A 98 -6.59 17.95 6.41
CA MET A 98 -6.77 19.28 7.01
C MET A 98 -5.45 19.95 7.41
N PHE A 99 -4.38 19.18 7.55
CA PHE A 99 -3.05 19.65 7.93
C PHE A 99 -2.07 19.69 6.75
N GLU A 100 -2.58 19.49 5.54
CA GLU A 100 -1.78 19.51 4.32
C GLU A 100 -1.11 20.88 4.13
N GLY A 101 0.19 20.86 3.86
CA GLY A 101 1.00 22.07 3.73
C GLY A 101 1.57 22.64 5.05
N MET A 102 1.23 22.06 6.20
CA MET A 102 1.86 22.38 7.48
C MET A 102 3.16 21.56 7.66
N SER A 103 4.12 22.11 8.40
CA SER A 103 5.32 21.36 8.78
C SER A 103 4.98 20.23 9.75
N ASP A 104 5.81 19.17 9.77
CA ASP A 104 5.62 18.04 10.69
C ASP A 104 5.60 18.48 12.16
N GLU A 105 6.40 19.52 12.54
CA GLU A 105 6.41 20.09 13.89
C GLU A 105 5.08 20.79 14.20
N ALA A 106 4.54 21.56 13.25
CA ALA A 106 3.26 22.24 13.44
C ALA A 106 2.11 21.22 13.59
N VAL A 107 2.12 20.16 12.78
CA VAL A 107 1.13 19.07 12.91
C VAL A 107 1.28 18.35 14.25
N ALA A 108 2.50 18.04 14.68
CA ALA A 108 2.75 17.36 15.95
C ALA A 108 2.33 18.20 17.17
N ALA A 109 2.39 19.53 17.05
CA ALA A 109 1.92 20.44 18.10
C ALA A 109 0.38 20.49 18.21
N LEU A 110 -0.33 20.25 17.11
CA LEU A 110 -1.79 20.36 17.04
C LEU A 110 -2.51 19.00 17.20
N VAL A 111 -1.89 17.92 16.74
CA VAL A 111 -2.53 16.60 16.65
C VAL A 111 -1.70 15.56 17.37
N ARG A 112 -2.28 14.99 18.41
CA ARG A 112 -1.67 13.90 19.16
C ARG A 112 -2.09 12.55 18.57
N GLU A 113 -1.13 11.68 18.24
CA GLU A 113 -1.44 10.31 17.85
C GLU A 113 -2.11 9.57 19.02
N PRO A 114 -3.27 8.90 18.80
CA PRO A 114 -3.96 8.16 19.85
C PRO A 114 -3.14 6.99 20.39
N GLU A 115 -3.34 6.63 21.66
CA GLU A 115 -2.73 5.44 22.27
C GLU A 115 -3.52 4.16 21.94
N PHE A 116 -4.83 4.29 21.80
CA PHE A 116 -5.72 3.17 21.44
C PHE A 116 -5.56 2.82 19.95
N VAL A 117 -5.32 1.54 19.63
CA VAL A 117 -5.02 1.12 18.27
C VAL A 117 -6.14 1.42 17.27
N GLY A 118 -7.42 1.36 17.69
CA GLY A 118 -8.55 1.77 16.85
C GLY A 118 -8.53 3.26 16.50
N GLY A 119 -8.12 4.11 17.46
CA GLY A 119 -7.89 5.54 17.21
C GLY A 119 -6.71 5.78 16.28
N ARG A 120 -5.62 5.02 16.44
CA ARG A 120 -4.46 5.07 15.53
C ARG A 120 -4.82 4.63 14.11
N ALA A 121 -5.68 3.61 13.98
CA ALA A 121 -6.16 3.17 12.67
C ALA A 121 -6.85 4.31 11.91
N GLY A 122 -7.69 5.12 12.59
CA GLY A 122 -8.31 6.29 11.98
C GLY A 122 -7.36 7.48 11.81
N PHE A 123 -6.38 7.62 12.70
CA PHE A 123 -5.36 8.67 12.60
C PHE A 123 -4.52 8.54 11.32
N TRP A 124 -4.21 7.31 10.93
CA TRP A 124 -3.47 6.99 9.72
C TRP A 124 -4.35 6.58 8.54
N GLY A 125 -5.63 6.28 8.77
CA GLY A 125 -6.57 5.83 7.76
C GLY A 125 -7.23 6.96 7.00
N LEU A 126 -7.45 6.76 5.71
CA LEU A 126 -8.24 7.63 4.85
C LEU A 126 -9.74 7.32 4.97
N ASP A 127 -10.06 6.03 5.04
CA ASP A 127 -11.42 5.49 5.00
C ASP A 127 -11.52 4.14 5.73
N SER A 128 -12.70 3.53 5.70
CA SER A 128 -12.96 2.21 6.28
C SER A 128 -12.79 1.04 5.31
N ALA A 129 -12.37 1.29 4.06
CA ALA A 129 -12.27 0.27 3.02
C ALA A 129 -10.98 -0.56 3.07
N ALA A 130 -10.02 -0.16 3.92
CA ALA A 130 -8.73 -0.84 4.07
C ALA A 130 -8.60 -1.49 5.46
N PRO A 131 -9.32 -2.59 5.75
CA PRO A 131 -9.24 -3.27 7.04
C PRO A 131 -7.86 -3.91 7.25
N LEU A 132 -7.31 -3.77 8.47
CA LEU A 132 -6.05 -4.39 8.85
C LEU A 132 -6.29 -5.77 9.47
N VAL A 133 -5.58 -6.78 8.99
CA VAL A 133 -5.56 -8.15 9.53
C VAL A 133 -4.14 -8.56 9.90
N ALA A 134 -3.98 -9.74 10.47
CA ALA A 134 -2.69 -10.22 10.99
C ALA A 134 -1.53 -10.15 9.98
N GLY A 135 -1.81 -10.43 8.73
CA GLY A 135 -0.79 -10.48 7.67
C GLY A 135 -0.72 -9.24 6.77
N THR A 136 -1.48 -8.18 7.07
CA THR A 136 -1.54 -6.99 6.21
C THR A 136 -0.16 -6.39 5.94
N TYR A 137 0.64 -6.16 6.98
CA TYR A 137 1.98 -5.57 6.82
C TYR A 137 2.90 -6.46 5.98
N VAL A 138 2.87 -7.77 6.21
CA VAL A 138 3.68 -8.74 5.45
C VAL A 138 3.32 -8.71 3.97
N ALA A 139 2.03 -8.73 3.65
CA ALA A 139 1.54 -8.67 2.27
C ALA A 139 1.86 -7.32 1.61
N ALA A 140 1.62 -6.20 2.31
CA ALA A 140 1.89 -4.86 1.80
C ALA A 140 3.38 -4.63 1.54
N ARG A 141 4.25 -5.07 2.46
CA ARG A 141 5.70 -5.04 2.30
C ARG A 141 6.15 -5.87 1.08
N SER A 142 5.63 -7.08 0.96
CA SER A 142 5.94 -7.96 -0.17
C SER A 142 5.45 -7.39 -1.51
N ALA A 143 4.33 -6.66 -1.54
CA ALA A 143 3.87 -5.98 -2.75
C ALA A 143 4.85 -4.88 -3.21
N VAL A 144 5.51 -4.19 -2.27
CA VAL A 144 6.60 -3.25 -2.59
C VAL A 144 7.80 -3.98 -3.16
N ASP A 145 8.21 -5.09 -2.55
CA ASP A 145 9.32 -5.91 -3.07
C ASP A 145 9.04 -6.42 -4.49
N VAL A 146 7.79 -6.80 -4.79
CA VAL A 146 7.33 -7.16 -6.14
C VAL A 146 7.52 -6.01 -7.12
N ALA A 147 7.08 -4.80 -6.75
CA ALA A 147 7.21 -3.62 -7.61
C ALA A 147 8.69 -3.24 -7.85
N LEU A 148 9.51 -3.26 -6.81
CA LEU A 148 10.93 -2.92 -6.90
C LEU A 148 11.73 -3.96 -7.67
N THR A 149 11.42 -5.25 -7.53
CA THR A 149 12.04 -6.30 -8.35
C THR A 149 11.67 -6.14 -9.83
N ALA A 150 10.45 -5.72 -10.15
CA ALA A 150 10.09 -5.37 -11.52
C ALA A 150 10.89 -4.17 -12.04
N VAL A 151 11.20 -3.18 -11.18
CA VAL A 151 12.11 -2.07 -11.51
C VAL A 151 13.51 -2.60 -11.80
N ASP A 152 14.06 -3.48 -10.96
CA ASP A 152 15.41 -4.05 -11.16
C ASP A 152 15.53 -4.78 -12.49
N LEU A 153 14.52 -5.55 -12.89
CA LEU A 153 14.48 -6.24 -14.18
C LEU A 153 14.58 -5.24 -15.36
N VAL A 154 13.81 -4.15 -15.29
CA VAL A 154 13.84 -3.11 -16.35
C VAL A 154 15.17 -2.36 -16.35
N LEU A 155 15.70 -1.99 -15.19
CA LEU A 155 17.03 -1.34 -15.08
C LEU A 155 18.15 -2.30 -15.49
N GLY A 156 17.94 -3.61 -15.34
CA GLY A 156 18.84 -4.67 -15.79
C GLY A 156 18.80 -4.93 -17.31
N GLY A 157 17.91 -4.28 -18.05
CA GLY A 157 17.83 -4.32 -19.50
C GLY A 157 16.58 -4.98 -20.09
N ASP A 158 15.65 -5.46 -19.27
CA ASP A 158 14.36 -5.94 -19.74
C ASP A 158 13.53 -4.75 -20.30
N ARG A 159 12.86 -4.97 -21.44
CA ARG A 159 12.03 -3.92 -22.06
C ARG A 159 10.79 -3.58 -21.25
N ALA A 160 10.30 -4.54 -20.47
CA ALA A 160 9.15 -4.41 -19.59
C ALA A 160 9.12 -5.54 -18.56
N ALA A 161 8.60 -5.26 -17.39
CA ALA A 161 8.30 -6.24 -16.35
C ALA A 161 6.89 -5.98 -15.80
N TYR A 162 6.24 -7.02 -15.29
CA TYR A 162 4.93 -6.90 -14.65
C TYR A 162 5.03 -7.26 -13.17
N GLY A 163 4.77 -6.31 -12.30
CA GLY A 163 4.63 -6.55 -10.86
C GLY A 163 3.18 -6.88 -10.50
N LEU A 164 2.87 -8.14 -10.21
CA LEU A 164 1.54 -8.55 -9.74
C LEU A 164 1.42 -8.25 -8.24
N CYS A 165 1.21 -6.96 -7.93
CA CYS A 165 1.14 -6.44 -6.57
C CYS A 165 -0.25 -6.65 -5.97
N ARG A 166 -0.31 -7.22 -4.77
CA ARG A 166 -1.46 -7.21 -3.87
C ARG A 166 -0.94 -7.16 -2.42
N PRO A 167 -1.43 -6.23 -1.58
CA PRO A 167 -2.45 -5.19 -1.80
C PRO A 167 -2.09 -4.18 -2.89
N PRO A 168 -3.11 -3.43 -3.44
CA PRO A 168 -2.89 -2.33 -4.36
C PRO A 168 -2.21 -1.13 -3.66
N GLY A 169 -1.97 -0.01 -4.38
CA GLY A 169 -1.14 1.06 -3.82
C GLY A 169 -1.60 2.50 -4.05
N HIS A 170 -2.35 2.81 -5.09
CA HIS A 170 -2.52 4.17 -5.60
C HIS A 170 -3.29 5.14 -4.67
N HIS A 171 -4.07 4.63 -3.72
CA HIS A 171 -4.73 5.44 -2.70
C HIS A 171 -3.84 5.73 -1.48
N ALA A 172 -2.76 4.94 -1.25
CA ALA A 172 -1.85 5.20 -0.15
C ALA A 172 -1.06 6.48 -0.39
N ALA A 173 -1.27 7.46 0.47
CA ALA A 173 -0.58 8.75 0.47
C ALA A 173 0.66 8.69 1.39
N ARG A 174 1.46 9.78 1.45
CA ARG A 174 2.65 9.83 2.30
C ARG A 174 2.36 9.41 3.75
N SER A 175 1.26 9.88 4.33
CA SER A 175 0.91 9.68 5.75
C SER A 175 -0.47 9.09 5.95
N MET A 176 -1.04 8.45 4.94
CA MET A 176 -2.37 7.82 5.04
C MET A 176 -2.43 6.54 4.20
N TYR A 177 -3.11 5.53 4.73
CA TYR A 177 -3.52 4.32 4.01
C TYR A 177 -5.05 4.32 3.82
N GLY A 178 -5.57 3.67 2.80
CA GLY A 178 -7.01 3.58 2.53
C GLY A 178 -7.31 3.04 1.14
N GLY A 179 -8.58 2.84 0.78
CA GLY A 179 -8.96 2.29 -0.51
C GLY A 179 -8.25 0.98 -0.85
N TYR A 180 -8.16 0.06 0.09
CA TYR A 180 -7.41 -1.20 0.02
C TYR A 180 -5.88 -1.05 -0.04
N CYS A 181 -5.32 0.18 -0.07
CA CYS A 181 -3.91 0.48 -0.28
C CYS A 181 -3.21 0.81 1.04
N PHE A 182 -2.04 0.21 1.29
CA PHE A 182 -1.24 0.42 2.50
C PHE A 182 0.08 1.13 2.20
N PHE A 183 0.79 0.72 1.14
CA PHE A 183 1.95 1.40 0.57
C PHE A 183 1.71 1.66 -0.91
N ASN A 184 2.23 2.78 -1.42
CA ASN A 184 2.07 3.16 -2.82
C ASN A 184 3.16 2.51 -3.68
N ASN A 185 2.89 1.29 -4.14
CA ASN A 185 3.84 0.49 -4.91
C ASN A 185 4.37 1.24 -6.14
N ALA A 186 3.49 1.95 -6.88
CA ALA A 186 3.86 2.69 -8.09
C ALA A 186 4.71 3.94 -7.77
N ALA A 187 4.37 4.68 -6.72
CA ALA A 187 5.16 5.85 -6.31
C ALA A 187 6.54 5.45 -5.79
N ILE A 188 6.63 4.34 -5.04
CA ILE A 188 7.91 3.80 -4.55
C ILE A 188 8.77 3.34 -5.74
N ALA A 189 8.18 2.63 -6.71
CA ALA A 189 8.88 2.23 -7.94
C ALA A 189 9.38 3.43 -8.74
N ALA A 190 8.53 4.45 -8.94
CA ALA A 190 8.92 5.67 -9.64
C ALA A 190 10.05 6.43 -8.92
N HIS A 191 9.97 6.52 -7.59
CA HIS A 191 11.04 7.11 -6.77
C HIS A 191 12.37 6.35 -6.95
N ALA A 192 12.34 5.01 -6.88
CA ALA A 192 13.51 4.16 -7.06
C ALA A 192 14.15 4.35 -8.44
N ILE A 193 13.36 4.38 -9.50
CA ILE A 193 13.86 4.63 -10.87
C ILE A 193 14.52 6.01 -10.95
N THR A 194 13.85 7.04 -10.45
CA THR A 194 14.40 8.41 -10.47
C THR A 194 15.73 8.50 -9.69
N GLN A 195 15.81 7.84 -8.52
CA GLN A 195 17.06 7.83 -7.75
C GLN A 195 18.19 7.07 -8.47
N ALA A 196 17.87 5.98 -9.16
CA ALA A 196 18.88 5.17 -9.85
C ALA A 196 19.39 5.81 -11.15
N THR A 197 18.52 6.53 -11.87
CA THR A 197 18.81 7.00 -13.23
C THR A 197 18.94 8.52 -13.37
N GLY A 198 18.37 9.29 -12.45
CA GLY A 198 18.19 10.74 -12.58
C GLY A 198 17.10 11.15 -13.56
N GLU A 199 16.41 10.19 -14.19
CA GLU A 199 15.41 10.44 -15.22
C GLU A 199 14.04 10.73 -14.59
N ARG A 200 13.20 11.44 -15.35
CA ARG A 200 11.80 11.65 -14.97
C ARG A 200 10.97 10.41 -15.30
N VAL A 201 10.11 10.03 -14.37
CA VAL A 201 9.19 8.90 -14.50
C VAL A 201 7.77 9.40 -14.63
N ALA A 202 7.00 8.84 -15.57
CA ALA A 202 5.58 9.06 -15.68
C ALA A 202 4.82 7.84 -15.14
N ILE A 203 3.80 8.07 -14.31
CA ILE A 203 2.85 7.03 -13.90
C ILE A 203 1.56 7.27 -14.70
N ILE A 204 1.10 6.23 -15.38
CA ILE A 204 -0.22 6.20 -16.04
C ILE A 204 -1.10 5.28 -15.22
N ASP A 205 -2.09 5.84 -14.57
CA ASP A 205 -3.07 5.13 -13.74
C ASP A 205 -4.36 4.98 -14.54
N VAL A 206 -4.73 3.72 -14.80
CA VAL A 206 -5.93 3.37 -15.58
C VAL A 206 -7.05 2.82 -14.71
N ASP A 207 -6.90 2.89 -13.38
CA ASP A 207 -7.94 2.50 -12.44
C ASP A 207 -9.17 3.41 -12.57
N PHE A 208 -10.35 2.86 -12.27
CA PHE A 208 -11.60 3.63 -12.25
C PHE A 208 -11.59 4.72 -11.17
N HIS A 209 -10.93 4.45 -10.03
CA HIS A 209 -10.81 5.42 -8.94
C HIS A 209 -9.59 6.31 -9.15
N HIS A 210 -9.75 7.58 -8.81
CA HIS A 210 -8.63 8.53 -8.84
C HIS A 210 -7.51 8.11 -7.88
N GLY A 211 -6.28 7.99 -8.37
CA GLY A 211 -5.08 7.65 -7.59
C GLY A 211 -4.60 8.82 -6.71
N ASN A 212 -5.43 9.25 -5.76
CA ASN A 212 -5.19 10.40 -4.88
C ASN A 212 -3.88 10.30 -4.08
N GLY A 213 -3.47 9.08 -3.69
CA GLY A 213 -2.22 8.85 -2.99
C GLY A 213 -1.01 9.09 -3.88
N SER A 214 -1.03 8.58 -5.10
CA SER A 214 0.04 8.81 -6.09
C SER A 214 0.17 10.30 -6.41
N GLN A 215 -0.95 10.99 -6.59
CA GLN A 215 -0.96 12.44 -6.83
C GLN A 215 -0.35 13.21 -5.66
N GLN A 216 -0.71 12.88 -4.42
CA GLN A 216 -0.19 13.57 -3.25
C GLN A 216 1.33 13.37 -3.06
N ILE A 217 1.83 12.17 -3.34
CA ILE A 217 3.26 11.84 -3.16
C ILE A 217 4.11 12.50 -4.25
N LEU A 218 3.68 12.43 -5.52
CA LEU A 218 4.53 12.71 -6.67
C LEU A 218 4.45 14.13 -7.18
N ASP A 219 3.60 14.93 -6.66
CA ASP A 219 3.44 16.38 -6.89
C ASP A 219 2.09 16.82 -7.41
N ARG A 220 1.80 18.00 -6.95
CA ARG A 220 0.68 18.90 -7.25
C ARG A 220 0.62 19.40 -8.70
N LYS A 221 1.52 18.97 -9.57
CA LYS A 221 1.58 19.33 -10.99
C LYS A 221 1.29 18.18 -11.95
N SER A 222 0.92 17.00 -11.44
CA SER A 222 0.43 15.93 -12.29
C SER A 222 -0.90 16.37 -12.88
N VAL A 223 -0.92 16.58 -14.20
CA VAL A 223 -2.16 16.78 -14.96
C VAL A 223 -2.77 15.39 -15.12
N VAL A 224 -3.93 15.17 -14.54
CA VAL A 224 -4.78 14.01 -14.77
C VAL A 224 -5.56 14.24 -16.06
#